data_9de0d5f875df8096ecf0c61240c0bea0
#
_entry.id   9de0d5f875df8096ecf0c61240c0bea0
#
_cell.length_a   1.000
_cell.length_b   1.000
_cell.length_c   1.000
_cell.angle_alpha   90.00
_cell.angle_beta   90.00
_cell.angle_gamma   90.00
#
_symmetry.space_group_name_H-M   'P 1'
#
loop_
_entity.id
_entity.type
_entity.pdbx_description
1 polymer ?
#
loop_
_entity_poly.entity_id
_entity_poly.type
_entity_poly.pdbx_seq_one_letter_code
_entity_poly.pdbx_strand_id
1 'polypeptide(L)'
;PMLTAGPGPAFLVNLSVDVDSLAIMRLAREAGALYIDTVIEPWAGFYYNTRLSHGDRSNYMLREGLLALKKELGPGTTAVSCCGANPGMVSWFVKQALIDIAAATKLKTSEPNSRDGWAKLMKRLGVKGIHIAERDTQRAKTPKPMNIFVNTWSVEGFVSEGLQPAELGWGTHEKW
;
A
#
# COMPACT_ATOMS: atom_id res chain seq x y z
N PRO A 1 14.55 23.28 -5.00
CA PRO A 1 14.05 24.63 -5.28
C PRO A 1 12.51 24.71 -5.31
N MET A 2 11.80 23.76 -5.98
CA MET A 2 10.32 23.81 -6.04
C MET A 2 9.67 23.61 -4.65
N LEU A 3 10.16 22.71 -3.83
CA LEU A 3 9.60 22.42 -2.51
C LEU A 3 9.88 23.52 -1.47
N THR A 4 10.79 24.43 -1.75
CA THR A 4 11.21 25.50 -0.84
C THR A 4 10.89 26.91 -1.36
N ALA A 5 10.22 27.02 -2.50
CA ALA A 5 9.99 28.31 -3.18
C ALA A 5 8.77 29.10 -2.64
N GLY A 6 7.97 28.54 -1.76
CA GLY A 6 6.74 29.15 -1.25
C GLY A 6 6.84 29.60 0.21
N PRO A 7 5.91 30.45 0.69
CA PRO A 7 5.90 31.02 2.06
C PRO A 7 5.27 30.06 3.09
N GLY A 8 5.46 28.77 3.01
CA GLY A 8 4.90 27.81 3.97
C GLY A 8 5.42 26.40 3.74
N PRO A 9 5.01 25.43 4.58
CA PRO A 9 5.41 24.04 4.40
C PRO A 9 4.86 23.53 3.07
N ALA A 10 5.75 22.96 2.25
CA ALA A 10 5.34 22.31 1.01
C ALA A 10 4.60 20.99 1.32
N PHE A 11 3.69 20.60 0.42
CA PHE A 11 3.01 19.32 0.44
C PHE A 11 3.26 18.59 -0.88
N LEU A 12 3.95 17.47 -0.83
CA LEU A 12 4.30 16.67 -1.99
C LEU A 12 3.32 15.51 -2.12
N VAL A 13 2.60 15.47 -3.24
CA VAL A 13 1.74 14.37 -3.65
C VAL A 13 2.48 13.58 -4.73
N ASN A 14 2.88 12.35 -4.43
CA ASN A 14 3.59 11.48 -5.36
C ASN A 14 2.62 10.50 -6.02
N LEU A 15 2.37 10.69 -7.31
CA LEU A 15 1.56 9.82 -8.16
C LEU A 15 2.41 9.29 -9.34
N SER A 16 3.74 9.35 -9.22
CA SER A 16 4.64 8.90 -10.27
C SER A 16 4.68 7.37 -10.35
N VAL A 17 5.00 6.88 -11.52
CA VAL A 17 5.32 5.48 -11.81
C VAL A 17 6.80 5.39 -12.14
N ASP A 18 7.45 4.29 -11.79
CA ASP A 18 8.87 4.03 -12.03
C ASP A 18 9.85 5.03 -11.36
N VAL A 19 9.37 5.75 -10.34
CA VAL A 19 10.18 6.65 -9.52
C VAL A 19 10.12 6.17 -8.08
N ASP A 20 11.30 5.85 -7.51
CA ASP A 20 11.40 5.29 -6.17
C ASP A 20 10.79 6.20 -5.10
N SER A 21 9.74 5.70 -4.44
CA SER A 21 9.02 6.42 -3.40
C SER A 21 9.90 6.76 -2.20
N LEU A 22 10.86 5.90 -1.85
CA LEU A 22 11.73 6.13 -0.70
C LEU A 22 12.70 7.28 -0.97
N ALA A 23 13.20 7.39 -2.21
CA ALA A 23 14.04 8.52 -2.63
C ALA A 23 13.27 9.84 -2.55
N ILE A 24 12.00 9.85 -3.02
CA ILE A 24 11.15 11.05 -2.95
C ILE A 24 10.79 11.40 -1.50
N MET A 25 10.55 10.41 -0.63
CA MET A 25 10.32 10.65 0.79
C MET A 25 11.53 11.27 1.48
N ARG A 26 12.76 10.83 1.16
CA ARG A 26 13.99 11.46 1.65
C ARG A 26 14.06 12.93 1.24
N LEU A 27 13.83 13.21 -0.03
CA LEU A 27 13.82 14.58 -0.56
C LEU A 27 12.76 15.44 0.13
N ALA A 28 11.54 14.93 0.30
CA ALA A 28 10.48 15.64 1.00
C ALA A 28 10.88 15.94 2.46
N ARG A 29 11.49 14.96 3.13
CA ARG A 29 11.99 15.10 4.49
C ARG A 29 13.08 16.17 4.61
N GLU A 30 14.06 16.17 3.74
CA GLU A 30 15.15 17.15 3.68
C GLU A 30 14.63 18.57 3.42
N ALA A 31 13.59 18.69 2.60
CA ALA A 31 12.92 19.95 2.30
C ALA A 31 11.93 20.41 3.38
N GLY A 32 11.70 19.61 4.43
CA GLY A 32 10.67 19.91 5.43
C GLY A 32 9.23 19.81 4.91
N ALA A 33 9.03 19.12 3.78
CA ALA A 33 7.73 18.98 3.14
C ALA A 33 6.93 17.80 3.74
N LEU A 34 5.61 17.94 3.76
CA LEU A 34 4.69 16.83 3.96
C LEU A 34 4.67 15.95 2.69
N TYR A 35 4.41 14.67 2.86
CA TYR A 35 4.41 13.70 1.76
C TYR A 35 3.21 12.77 1.80
N ILE A 36 2.66 12.47 0.62
CA ILE A 36 1.67 11.40 0.44
C ILE A 36 1.90 10.69 -0.90
N ASP A 37 1.74 9.37 -0.90
CA ASP A 37 1.64 8.55 -2.11
C ASP A 37 0.45 7.59 -2.06
N THR A 38 0.16 6.96 -3.19
CA THR A 38 -0.88 5.93 -3.31
C THR A 38 -0.32 4.51 -3.24
N VAL A 39 0.97 4.35 -3.45
CA VAL A 39 1.68 3.06 -3.47
C VAL A 39 3.18 3.31 -3.29
N ILE A 40 3.90 2.33 -2.76
CA ILE A 40 5.37 2.38 -2.74
C ILE A 40 5.87 1.93 -4.11
N GLU A 41 6.33 2.89 -4.92
CA GLU A 41 6.94 2.60 -6.22
C GLU A 41 8.44 2.38 -6.08
N PRO A 42 8.99 1.38 -6.77
CA PRO A 42 10.44 1.25 -6.97
C PRO A 42 10.91 2.01 -8.21
N TRP A 43 12.23 2.09 -8.43
CA TRP A 43 12.78 2.52 -9.71
C TRP A 43 12.38 1.59 -10.85
N ALA A 44 12.30 2.13 -12.06
CA ALA A 44 12.05 1.39 -13.30
C ALA A 44 12.94 0.14 -13.39
N GLY A 45 12.34 -0.98 -13.84
CA GLY A 45 13.06 -2.23 -14.03
C GLY A 45 13.20 -3.10 -12.78
N PHE A 46 12.77 -2.65 -11.60
CA PHE A 46 12.85 -3.42 -10.36
C PHE A 46 12.14 -4.78 -10.49
N TYR A 47 10.94 -4.80 -11.01
CA TYR A 47 10.13 -6.01 -11.13
C TYR A 47 10.71 -7.06 -12.09
N TYR A 48 11.55 -6.64 -13.03
CA TYR A 48 12.22 -7.52 -13.99
C TYR A 48 13.68 -7.82 -13.66
N ASN A 49 14.17 -7.35 -12.52
CA ASN A 49 15.54 -7.61 -12.12
C ASN A 49 15.74 -9.09 -11.76
N THR A 50 16.20 -9.88 -12.72
CA THR A 50 16.42 -11.32 -12.55
C THR A 50 17.57 -11.67 -11.58
N ARG A 51 18.34 -10.67 -11.12
CA ARG A 51 19.36 -10.88 -10.08
C ARG A 51 18.75 -10.98 -8.68
N LEU A 52 17.49 -10.55 -8.53
CA LEU A 52 16.73 -10.64 -7.29
C LEU A 52 15.80 -11.84 -7.36
N SER A 53 15.57 -12.50 -6.23
CA SER A 53 14.54 -13.52 -6.11
C SER A 53 13.14 -12.91 -6.25
N HIS A 54 12.12 -13.73 -6.47
CA HIS A 54 10.73 -13.23 -6.49
C HIS A 54 10.30 -12.62 -5.16
N GLY A 55 10.79 -13.17 -4.04
CA GLY A 55 10.55 -12.62 -2.71
C GLY A 55 11.16 -11.23 -2.53
N ASP A 56 12.38 -11.02 -3.03
CA ASP A 56 13.08 -9.73 -2.94
C ASP A 56 12.49 -8.65 -3.85
N ARG A 57 11.67 -9.04 -4.83
CA ARG A 57 10.92 -8.14 -5.73
C ARG A 57 9.46 -8.00 -5.33
N SER A 58 9.12 -8.32 -4.11
CA SER A 58 7.75 -8.31 -3.61
C SER A 58 7.35 -6.96 -3.03
N ASN A 59 6.05 -6.70 -2.99
CA ASN A 59 5.48 -5.55 -2.27
C ASN A 59 5.82 -5.59 -0.77
N TYR A 60 6.01 -6.79 -0.21
CA TYR A 60 6.46 -6.95 1.16
C TYR A 60 7.86 -6.35 1.36
N MET A 61 8.80 -6.61 0.45
CA MET A 61 10.15 -6.04 0.55
C MET A 61 10.16 -4.52 0.37
N LEU A 62 9.33 -3.97 -0.50
CA LEU A 62 9.15 -2.52 -0.62
C LEU A 62 8.65 -1.92 0.71
N ARG A 63 7.70 -2.59 1.36
CA ARG A 63 7.21 -2.18 2.68
C ARG A 63 8.31 -2.24 3.75
N GLU A 64 9.12 -3.28 3.76
CA GLU A 64 10.24 -3.38 4.70
C GLU A 64 11.26 -2.26 4.49
N GLY A 65 11.53 -1.88 3.25
CA GLY A 65 12.32 -0.70 2.91
C GLY A 65 11.76 0.59 3.51
N LEU A 66 10.44 0.78 3.42
CA LEU A 66 9.76 1.92 4.03
C LEU A 66 9.91 1.94 5.57
N LEU A 67 9.76 0.80 6.22
CA LEU A 67 9.93 0.71 7.68
C LEU A 67 11.37 0.96 8.11
N ALA A 68 12.35 0.50 7.32
CA ALA A 68 13.76 0.79 7.54
C ALA A 68 14.04 2.29 7.39
N LEU A 69 13.51 2.93 6.33
CA LEU A 69 13.62 4.36 6.12
C LEU A 69 13.03 5.18 7.29
N LYS A 70 11.84 4.79 7.76
CA LYS A 70 11.21 5.42 8.93
C LYS A 70 12.11 5.35 10.17
N LYS A 71 12.75 4.21 10.40
CA LYS A 71 13.67 4.02 11.53
C LYS A 71 14.93 4.87 11.39
N GLU A 72 15.48 4.93 10.17
CA GLU A 72 16.68 5.70 9.84
C GLU A 72 16.46 7.21 10.03
N LEU A 73 15.38 7.74 9.46
CA LEU A 73 15.10 9.17 9.48
C LEU A 73 14.58 9.69 10.83
N GLY A 74 14.02 8.83 11.66
CA GLY A 74 13.46 9.22 12.94
C GLY A 74 12.28 10.21 12.84
N PRO A 75 11.92 10.90 13.95
CA PRO A 75 10.82 11.86 13.99
C PRO A 75 11.01 13.04 13.03
N GLY A 76 9.91 13.59 12.48
CA GLY A 76 9.93 14.79 11.61
C GLY A 76 8.65 15.00 10.83
N THR A 77 8.73 15.65 9.67
CA THR A 77 7.54 15.91 8.83
C THR A 77 6.82 14.62 8.48
N THR A 78 5.49 14.68 8.48
CA THR A 78 4.64 13.52 8.25
C THR A 78 4.75 13.06 6.79
N ALA A 79 4.95 11.76 6.61
CA ALA A 79 4.80 11.06 5.35
C ALA A 79 3.71 9.99 5.49
N VAL A 80 2.75 9.98 4.57
CA VAL A 80 1.68 8.98 4.48
C VAL A 80 1.91 8.18 3.22
N SER A 81 2.13 6.89 3.34
CA SER A 81 2.35 5.99 2.21
C SER A 81 1.22 4.99 2.06
N CYS A 82 1.02 4.54 0.83
CA CYS A 82 -0.04 3.60 0.48
C CYS A 82 -1.45 4.13 0.80
N CYS A 83 -1.73 5.39 0.46
CA CYS A 83 -3.03 6.04 0.62
C CYS A 83 -3.81 6.04 -0.69
N GLY A 84 -3.84 4.90 -1.39
CA GLY A 84 -4.61 4.67 -2.60
C GLY A 84 -5.92 3.91 -2.35
N ALA A 85 -6.43 3.29 -3.40
CA ALA A 85 -7.59 2.40 -3.28
C ALA A 85 -7.17 1.07 -2.65
N ASN A 86 -6.14 0.44 -3.23
CA ASN A 86 -5.50 -0.78 -2.76
C ASN A 86 -4.04 -0.81 -3.29
N PRO A 87 -3.09 -0.53 -2.42
CA PRO A 87 -3.15 -0.37 -0.97
C PRO A 87 -3.77 0.95 -0.50
N GLY A 88 -4.47 0.91 0.64
CA GLY A 88 -5.00 2.10 1.32
C GLY A 88 -6.44 1.96 1.78
N MET A 89 -7.39 2.45 0.98
CA MET A 89 -8.82 2.54 1.32
C MET A 89 -9.44 1.18 1.67
N VAL A 90 -8.98 0.10 1.05
CA VAL A 90 -9.41 -1.27 1.34
C VAL A 90 -9.26 -1.64 2.81
N SER A 91 -8.21 -1.18 3.48
CA SER A 91 -8.01 -1.42 4.92
C SER A 91 -9.10 -0.76 5.78
N TRP A 92 -9.62 0.37 5.35
CA TRP A 92 -10.72 1.06 6.02
C TRP A 92 -12.04 0.33 5.79
N PHE A 93 -12.27 -0.18 4.59
CA PHE A 93 -13.46 -1.00 4.30
C PHE A 93 -13.48 -2.28 5.15
N VAL A 94 -12.33 -2.93 5.35
CA VAL A 94 -12.22 -4.09 6.25
C VAL A 94 -12.58 -3.69 7.68
N LYS A 95 -12.07 -2.58 8.19
CA LYS A 95 -12.41 -2.09 9.52
C LYS A 95 -13.90 -1.79 9.66
N GLN A 96 -14.49 -1.10 8.69
CA GLN A 96 -15.93 -0.82 8.68
C GLN A 96 -16.75 -2.11 8.66
N ALA A 97 -16.38 -3.06 7.80
CA ALA A 97 -17.07 -4.35 7.74
C ALA A 97 -17.04 -5.11 9.09
N LEU A 98 -15.92 -5.04 9.83
CA LEU A 98 -15.83 -5.65 11.16
C LEU A 98 -16.80 -4.99 12.15
N ILE A 99 -16.95 -3.67 12.11
CA ILE A 99 -17.92 -2.95 12.95
C ILE A 99 -19.35 -3.32 12.56
N ASP A 100 -19.64 -3.37 11.26
CA ASP A 100 -20.98 -3.73 10.75
C ASP A 100 -21.36 -5.17 11.13
N ILE A 101 -20.41 -6.12 11.01
CA ILE A 101 -20.61 -7.51 11.46
C ILE A 101 -20.84 -7.57 12.98
N ALA A 102 -20.06 -6.83 13.76
CA ALA A 102 -20.25 -6.77 15.21
C ALA A 102 -21.65 -6.27 15.56
N ALA A 103 -22.12 -5.23 14.88
CA ALA A 103 -23.48 -4.70 15.06
C ALA A 103 -24.55 -5.74 14.66
N ALA A 104 -24.42 -6.37 13.49
CA ALA A 104 -25.35 -7.37 12.98
C ALA A 104 -25.43 -8.62 13.90
N THR A 105 -24.30 -9.02 14.47
CA THR A 105 -24.22 -10.15 15.41
C THR A 105 -24.51 -9.75 16.85
N LYS A 106 -24.85 -8.49 17.10
CA LYS A 106 -25.11 -7.93 18.45
C LYS A 106 -23.92 -8.10 19.42
N LEU A 107 -22.71 -8.18 18.86
CA LEU A 107 -21.49 -8.23 19.65
C LEU A 107 -21.19 -6.83 20.21
N LYS A 108 -21.32 -6.67 21.52
CA LYS A 108 -20.96 -5.40 22.17
C LYS A 108 -19.46 -5.14 22.03
N THR A 109 -19.10 -4.08 21.36
CA THR A 109 -17.73 -3.61 21.17
C THR A 109 -17.70 -2.10 20.94
N SER A 110 -16.60 -1.46 21.28
CA SER A 110 -16.27 -0.12 20.81
C SER A 110 -15.33 -0.22 19.63
N GLU A 111 -15.25 0.83 18.82
CA GLU A 111 -14.28 0.89 17.73
C GLU A 111 -12.85 0.78 18.28
N PRO A 112 -12.05 -0.18 17.80
CA PRO A 112 -10.67 -0.32 18.25
C PRO A 112 -9.79 0.84 17.77
N ASN A 113 -8.90 1.31 18.62
CA ASN A 113 -7.94 2.38 18.33
C ASN A 113 -6.49 1.90 18.10
N SER A 114 -6.28 0.59 18.06
CA SER A 114 -4.96 -0.02 17.90
C SER A 114 -5.01 -1.27 17.01
N ARG A 115 -3.86 -1.63 16.43
CA ARG A 115 -3.71 -2.85 15.63
C ARG A 115 -4.16 -4.10 16.40
N ASP A 116 -3.71 -4.23 17.63
CA ASP A 116 -4.06 -5.35 18.51
C ASP A 116 -5.57 -5.38 18.82
N GLY A 117 -6.17 -4.21 19.01
CA GLY A 117 -7.62 -4.09 19.19
C GLY A 117 -8.41 -4.60 17.97
N TRP A 118 -7.99 -4.25 16.76
CA TRP A 118 -8.62 -4.74 15.53
C TRP A 118 -8.42 -6.25 15.35
N ALA A 119 -7.22 -6.78 15.63
CA ALA A 119 -6.97 -8.22 15.59
C ALA A 119 -7.82 -8.99 16.59
N LYS A 120 -7.99 -8.48 17.81
CA LYS A 120 -8.88 -9.06 18.83
C LYS A 120 -10.35 -9.05 18.38
N LEU A 121 -10.80 -7.97 17.74
CA LEU A 121 -12.18 -7.90 17.21
C LEU A 121 -12.37 -8.94 16.10
N MET A 122 -11.44 -9.06 15.15
CA MET A 122 -11.48 -10.10 14.11
C MET A 122 -11.60 -11.51 14.72
N LYS A 123 -10.77 -11.81 15.71
CA LYS A 123 -10.79 -13.11 16.41
C LYS A 123 -12.13 -13.36 17.10
N ARG A 124 -12.67 -12.37 17.79
CA ARG A 124 -13.99 -12.47 18.48
C ARG A 124 -15.14 -12.69 17.51
N LEU A 125 -15.07 -12.09 16.32
CA LEU A 125 -16.05 -12.27 15.23
C LEU A 125 -15.87 -13.59 14.49
N GLY A 126 -14.80 -14.35 14.74
CA GLY A 126 -14.51 -15.60 14.07
C GLY A 126 -14.12 -15.44 12.59
N VAL A 127 -13.64 -14.27 12.20
CA VAL A 127 -13.19 -14.02 10.82
C VAL A 127 -12.03 -14.96 10.49
N LYS A 128 -12.15 -15.73 9.40
CA LYS A 128 -11.16 -16.72 8.97
C LYS A 128 -10.39 -16.31 7.73
N GLY A 129 -10.90 -15.36 7.00
CA GLY A 129 -10.27 -14.87 5.78
C GLY A 129 -10.90 -13.57 5.33
N ILE A 130 -10.15 -12.83 4.53
CA ILE A 130 -10.60 -11.60 3.89
C ILE A 130 -10.34 -11.78 2.40
N HIS A 131 -11.40 -11.66 1.60
CA HIS A 131 -11.31 -11.63 0.15
C HIS A 131 -11.64 -10.24 -0.34
N ILE A 132 -10.77 -9.68 -1.15
CA ILE A 132 -10.92 -8.36 -1.76
C ILE A 132 -11.00 -8.56 -3.26
N ALA A 133 -12.04 -8.02 -3.88
CA ALA A 133 -12.20 -7.99 -5.32
C ALA A 133 -12.43 -6.57 -5.79
N GLU A 134 -11.79 -6.21 -6.88
CA GLU A 134 -11.92 -4.91 -7.53
C GLU A 134 -12.50 -5.10 -8.93
N ARG A 135 -13.37 -4.17 -9.32
CA ARG A 135 -13.89 -4.10 -10.67
C ARG A 135 -13.55 -2.76 -11.27
N ASP A 136 -12.67 -2.77 -12.26
CA ASP A 136 -12.38 -1.58 -13.05
C ASP A 136 -13.47 -1.39 -14.10
N THR A 137 -14.00 -0.18 -14.18
CA THR A 137 -15.01 0.22 -15.15
C THR A 137 -14.48 1.19 -16.22
N GLN A 138 -13.18 1.45 -16.23
CA GLN A 138 -12.55 2.28 -17.26
C GLN A 138 -12.71 1.65 -18.64
N ARG A 139 -12.89 2.51 -19.63
CA ARG A 139 -13.04 2.09 -21.03
C ARG A 139 -12.09 2.90 -21.90
N ALA A 140 -11.29 2.23 -22.71
CA ALA A 140 -10.51 2.86 -23.76
C ALA A 140 -11.39 3.23 -24.95
N LYS A 141 -11.04 4.33 -25.64
CA LYS A 141 -11.70 4.71 -26.89
C LYS A 141 -11.42 3.72 -28.01
N THR A 142 -10.22 3.16 -28.02
CA THR A 142 -9.80 2.14 -29.00
C THR A 142 -10.02 0.75 -28.42
N PRO A 143 -10.71 -0.14 -29.13
CA PRO A 143 -10.89 -1.52 -28.70
C PRO A 143 -9.54 -2.24 -28.53
N LYS A 144 -9.48 -3.15 -27.57
CA LYS A 144 -8.29 -4.00 -27.35
C LYS A 144 -8.03 -4.86 -28.60
N PRO A 145 -6.81 -4.88 -29.15
CA PRO A 145 -6.47 -5.82 -30.21
C PRO A 145 -6.61 -7.26 -29.75
N MET A 146 -6.82 -8.17 -30.71
CA MET A 146 -6.88 -9.60 -30.42
C MET A 146 -5.52 -10.07 -29.88
N ASN A 147 -5.53 -10.97 -28.91
CA ASN A 147 -4.35 -11.56 -28.28
C ASN A 147 -3.43 -10.55 -27.54
N ILE A 148 -3.92 -9.35 -27.27
CA ILE A 148 -3.21 -8.37 -26.43
C ILE A 148 -3.85 -8.34 -25.05
N PHE A 149 -3.03 -8.54 -24.02
CA PHE A 149 -3.40 -8.28 -22.65
C PHE A 149 -3.32 -6.76 -22.39
N VAL A 150 -4.31 -6.20 -21.74
CA VAL A 150 -4.32 -4.81 -21.31
C VAL A 150 -4.69 -4.73 -19.85
N ASN A 151 -4.13 -3.74 -19.17
CA ASN A 151 -4.43 -3.46 -17.78
C ASN A 151 -4.66 -1.94 -17.63
N THR A 152 -5.36 -1.53 -16.61
CA THR A 152 -5.67 -0.12 -16.30
C THR A 152 -4.66 0.53 -15.36
N TRP A 153 -3.71 -0.26 -14.86
CA TRP A 153 -2.57 0.15 -14.08
C TRP A 153 -1.30 -0.53 -14.62
N SER A 154 -0.20 -0.60 -13.87
CA SER A 154 1.06 -1.16 -14.33
C SER A 154 0.93 -2.63 -14.77
N VAL A 155 1.22 -2.92 -16.04
CA VAL A 155 1.30 -4.29 -16.56
C VAL A 155 2.47 -5.03 -15.91
N GLU A 156 3.58 -4.35 -15.68
CA GLU A 156 4.77 -4.89 -15.03
C GLU A 156 4.49 -5.26 -13.59
N GLY A 157 3.83 -4.37 -12.84
CA GLY A 157 3.38 -4.64 -11.49
C GLY A 157 2.43 -5.83 -11.42
N PHE A 158 1.48 -5.95 -12.36
CA PHE A 158 0.57 -7.08 -12.43
C PHE A 158 1.31 -8.41 -12.64
N VAL A 159 2.26 -8.46 -13.56
CA VAL A 159 3.08 -9.66 -13.81
C VAL A 159 3.91 -9.99 -12.57
N SER A 160 4.51 -8.99 -11.94
CA SER A 160 5.30 -9.18 -10.71
C SER A 160 4.45 -9.74 -9.57
N GLU A 161 3.26 -9.19 -9.33
CA GLU A 161 2.35 -9.70 -8.30
C GLU A 161 1.95 -11.16 -8.54
N GLY A 162 1.72 -11.53 -9.79
CA GLY A 162 1.43 -12.92 -10.17
C GLY A 162 2.61 -13.88 -9.95
N LEU A 163 3.82 -13.38 -9.84
CA LEU A 163 5.04 -14.15 -9.62
C LEU A 163 5.53 -14.13 -8.16
N GLN A 164 4.97 -13.27 -7.32
CA GLN A 164 5.34 -13.21 -5.91
C GLN A 164 4.97 -14.51 -5.19
N PRO A 165 5.78 -14.93 -4.20
CA PRO A 165 5.41 -16.04 -3.34
C PRO A 165 4.04 -15.77 -2.69
N ALA A 166 3.19 -16.80 -2.68
CA ALA A 166 1.93 -16.71 -1.96
C ALA A 166 2.22 -16.63 -0.45
N GLU A 167 1.77 -15.54 0.16
CA GLU A 167 1.81 -15.40 1.60
C GLU A 167 0.44 -15.83 2.16
N LEU A 168 0.42 -16.87 2.96
CA LEU A 168 -0.67 -17.05 3.89
C LEU A 168 -0.46 -16.00 4.97
N GLY A 169 -1.22 -14.92 4.90
CA GLY A 169 -1.11 -13.80 5.83
C GLY A 169 -1.54 -14.21 7.21
N TRP A 170 -0.59 -14.55 7.99
CA TRP A 170 -0.76 -14.65 9.42
C TRP A 170 -0.76 -13.23 9.96
N GLY A 171 -1.32 -12.97 11.04
CA GLY A 171 -1.31 -11.62 11.63
C GLY A 171 0.11 -11.19 12.05
N THR A 172 0.26 -9.95 12.44
CA THR A 172 1.54 -9.30 12.82
C THR A 172 2.27 -9.98 14.00
N HIS A 173 1.66 -10.99 14.62
CA HIS A 173 2.18 -11.68 15.81
C HIS A 173 2.56 -13.12 15.55
N GLU A 174 2.51 -13.59 14.32
CA GLU A 174 2.84 -14.97 14.02
C GLU A 174 4.33 -15.14 13.82
N LYS A 175 4.83 -16.17 14.46
CA LYS A 175 6.21 -16.64 14.31
C LYS A 175 6.18 -17.75 13.26
N TRP A 176 7.07 -17.65 12.32
CA TRP A 176 7.35 -18.67 11.31
C TRP A 176 7.97 -19.91 11.92
#